data_0b736433c82a48de86e8a0242d149df1
#
_entry.id   0b736433c82a48de86e8a0242d149df1
#
_cell.length_a   1.000
_cell.length_b   1.000
_cell.length_c   1.000
_cell.angle_alpha   90.00
_cell.angle_beta   90.00
_cell.angle_gamma   90.00
#
_symmetry.space_group_name_H-M   'P 1'
#
loop_
_entity.id
_entity.type
_entity.pdbx_description
1 polymer ?
#
loop_
_entity_poly.entity_id
_entity_poly.type
_entity_poly.pdbx_seq_one_letter_code
_entity_poly.pdbx_strand_id
1 'polypeptide(L)'
;STSGAGQTSTSLPGTTAVPAPTTPRPSDPAQAFEALQAGNERYATGAPLHPNQGVELRKSFADSQDPFIAVLACADSRVIPEIIFDQGISDIFDVRVAGNIADPASVASLVYAVEVLGVDLITVMGHSNCGAVKAAIDVQSGKMPAGEFAPLTDAIEPAVAVAQPTSNKGDQLQKTIDANAKVQVDALVAASPALTAAVKEGRLLVVPSVYDLETGRVRVLT
;
A
#
# COMPACT_ATOMS: atom_id res chain seq x y z
N SER A 1 40.19 38.71 38.44
CA SER A 1 40.00 39.03 37.02
C SER A 1 39.53 37.80 36.31
N THR A 2 38.22 37.71 36.14
CA THR A 2 37.56 36.63 35.36
C THR A 2 37.04 37.24 34.07
N SER A 3 37.65 36.89 32.96
CA SER A 3 37.20 37.27 31.63
C SER A 3 36.14 36.28 31.15
N GLY A 4 34.88 36.78 31.01
CA GLY A 4 33.80 36.04 30.40
C GLY A 4 33.93 36.04 28.87
N ALA A 5 33.99 34.84 28.28
CA ALA A 5 33.91 34.69 26.84
C ALA A 5 32.44 34.76 26.42
N GLY A 6 32.07 35.81 25.69
CA GLY A 6 30.78 35.97 25.10
C GLY A 6 30.61 34.97 23.94
N GLN A 7 29.62 34.07 24.04
CA GLN A 7 29.18 33.25 22.91
C GLN A 7 28.28 34.10 22.01
N THR A 8 28.76 34.44 20.84
CA THR A 8 27.96 35.00 19.77
C THR A 8 27.15 33.86 19.10
N SER A 9 25.87 33.81 19.43
CA SER A 9 24.92 32.96 18.71
C SER A 9 24.71 33.52 17.31
N THR A 10 25.31 32.90 16.31
CA THR A 10 25.02 33.16 14.90
C THR A 10 23.71 32.44 14.53
N SER A 11 22.61 33.20 14.53
CA SER A 11 21.36 32.70 13.96
C SER A 11 21.53 32.49 12.45
N LEU A 12 21.36 31.27 11.98
CA LEU A 12 21.26 30.97 10.55
C LEU A 12 20.09 31.75 9.96
N PRO A 13 20.22 32.31 8.73
CA PRO A 13 19.11 32.99 8.07
C PRO A 13 17.96 31.98 7.94
N GLY A 14 16.77 32.39 8.41
CA GLY A 14 15.56 31.57 8.34
C GLY A 14 15.30 31.16 6.91
N THR A 15 15.44 29.86 6.64
CA THR A 15 14.94 29.27 5.42
C THR A 15 13.42 29.38 5.51
N THR A 16 12.82 30.28 4.76
CA THR A 16 11.37 30.28 4.55
C THR A 16 11.04 28.95 3.89
N ALA A 17 10.49 28.02 4.67
CA ALA A 17 10.02 26.76 4.14
C ALA A 17 8.99 27.06 3.05
N VAL A 18 9.31 26.69 1.82
CA VAL A 18 8.33 26.70 0.73
C VAL A 18 7.22 25.73 1.18
N PRO A 19 5.95 26.15 1.25
CA PRO A 19 4.86 25.25 1.57
C PRO A 19 4.91 24.07 0.61
N ALA A 20 4.88 22.85 1.13
CA ALA A 20 4.74 21.67 0.29
C ALA A 20 3.47 21.82 -0.56
N PRO A 21 3.50 21.45 -1.85
CA PRO A 21 2.32 21.51 -2.68
C PRO A 21 1.22 20.65 -2.05
N THR A 22 0.08 21.27 -1.77
CA THR A 22 -1.13 20.55 -1.36
C THR A 22 -1.84 20.08 -2.63
N THR A 23 -1.97 18.77 -2.81
CA THR A 23 -2.83 18.24 -3.88
C THR A 23 -4.29 18.34 -3.43
N PRO A 24 -5.22 18.75 -4.31
CA PRO A 24 -6.64 18.68 -3.99
C PRO A 24 -7.03 17.24 -3.64
N ARG A 25 -7.81 17.09 -2.54
CA ARG A 25 -8.33 15.78 -2.17
C ARG A 25 -9.27 15.26 -3.26
N PRO A 26 -9.14 14.01 -3.72
CA PRO A 26 -10.12 13.36 -4.58
C PRO A 26 -11.51 13.33 -3.94
N SER A 27 -12.55 13.49 -4.74
CA SER A 27 -13.95 13.56 -4.29
C SER A 27 -14.74 12.28 -4.58
N ASP A 28 -14.15 11.36 -5.33
CA ASP A 28 -14.76 10.10 -5.73
C ASP A 28 -13.68 9.04 -6.06
N PRO A 29 -14.04 7.74 -6.15
CA PRO A 29 -13.09 6.66 -6.40
C PRO A 29 -12.31 6.80 -7.71
N ALA A 30 -12.88 7.40 -8.73
CA ALA A 30 -12.22 7.57 -10.03
C ALA A 30 -11.09 8.59 -9.90
N GLN A 31 -11.35 9.74 -9.27
CA GLN A 31 -10.32 10.75 -8.99
C GLN A 31 -9.24 10.23 -8.04
N ALA A 32 -9.63 9.44 -7.02
CA ALA A 32 -8.68 8.78 -6.12
C ALA A 32 -7.73 7.85 -6.91
N PHE A 33 -8.28 7.07 -7.82
CA PHE A 33 -7.51 6.18 -8.68
C PHE A 33 -6.58 6.95 -9.64
N GLU A 34 -7.06 8.03 -10.26
CA GLU A 34 -6.24 8.91 -11.11
C GLU A 34 -5.10 9.56 -10.31
N ALA A 35 -5.36 10.01 -9.08
CA ALA A 35 -4.35 10.59 -8.21
C ALA A 35 -3.23 9.60 -7.88
N LEU A 36 -3.57 8.32 -7.62
CA LEU A 36 -2.58 7.27 -7.41
C LEU A 36 -1.76 6.99 -8.67
N GLN A 37 -2.41 6.87 -9.82
CA GLN A 37 -1.70 6.62 -11.08
C GLN A 37 -0.74 7.77 -11.42
N ALA A 38 -1.18 9.01 -11.27
CA ALA A 38 -0.34 10.18 -11.50
C ALA A 38 0.83 10.26 -10.51
N GLY A 39 0.59 9.92 -9.24
CA GLY A 39 1.63 9.84 -8.21
C GLY A 39 2.66 8.76 -8.50
N ASN A 40 2.20 7.57 -8.89
CA ASN A 40 3.10 6.49 -9.27
C ASN A 40 3.92 6.80 -10.52
N GLU A 41 3.34 7.47 -11.52
CA GLU A 41 4.11 7.92 -12.69
C GLU A 41 5.21 8.90 -12.31
N ARG A 42 4.94 9.86 -11.40
CA ARG A 42 5.97 10.78 -10.90
C ARG A 42 7.09 10.02 -10.16
N TYR A 43 6.73 9.09 -9.29
CA TYR A 43 7.71 8.27 -8.59
C TYR A 43 8.56 7.44 -9.56
N ALA A 44 7.93 6.71 -10.47
CA ALA A 44 8.62 5.84 -11.43
C ALA A 44 9.53 6.60 -12.40
N THR A 45 9.24 7.85 -12.69
CA THR A 45 10.06 8.72 -13.55
C THR A 45 11.09 9.57 -12.81
N GLY A 46 11.16 9.44 -11.48
CA GLY A 46 12.12 10.19 -10.66
C GLY A 46 11.80 11.68 -10.48
N ALA A 47 10.53 12.05 -10.60
CA ALA A 47 10.04 13.41 -10.45
C ALA A 47 8.96 13.56 -9.35
N PRO A 48 9.14 12.96 -8.14
CA PRO A 48 8.15 13.05 -7.06
C PRO A 48 8.01 14.50 -6.56
N LEU A 49 6.80 14.85 -6.14
CA LEU A 49 6.48 16.17 -5.58
C LEU A 49 6.58 16.18 -4.06
N HIS A 50 6.53 15.01 -3.41
CA HIS A 50 6.49 14.86 -1.95
C HIS A 50 5.38 15.73 -1.30
N PRO A 51 4.12 15.61 -1.76
CA PRO A 51 3.03 16.42 -1.23
C PRO A 51 2.72 16.07 0.23
N ASN A 52 2.04 16.96 0.92
CA ASN A 52 1.45 16.72 2.23
C ASN A 52 2.42 16.20 3.32
N GLN A 53 3.71 16.62 3.28
CA GLN A 53 4.74 16.19 4.25
C GLN A 53 5.16 17.32 5.21
N GLY A 54 4.48 18.47 5.17
CA GLY A 54 4.82 19.65 5.95
C GLY A 54 4.48 19.52 7.44
N VAL A 55 5.24 20.22 8.30
CA VAL A 55 5.05 20.21 9.76
C VAL A 55 3.66 20.74 10.16
N GLU A 56 3.17 21.75 9.47
CA GLU A 56 1.86 22.36 9.79
C GLU A 56 0.71 21.42 9.43
N LEU A 57 0.81 20.71 8.30
CA LEU A 57 -0.17 19.70 7.94
C LEU A 57 -0.17 18.53 8.95
N ARG A 58 1.00 18.07 9.37
CA ARG A 58 1.11 17.03 10.41
C ARG A 58 0.40 17.45 11.70
N LYS A 59 0.53 18.72 12.10
CA LYS A 59 -0.14 19.26 13.29
C LYS A 59 -1.65 19.33 13.11
N SER A 60 -2.13 19.70 11.92
CA SER A 60 -3.57 19.80 11.64
C SER A 60 -4.28 18.45 11.70
N PHE A 61 -3.55 17.34 11.43
CA PHE A 61 -4.06 15.98 11.53
C PHE A 61 -3.75 15.28 12.88
N ALA A 62 -3.35 16.03 13.93
CA ALA A 62 -3.02 15.42 15.22
C ALA A 62 -4.22 14.72 15.88
N ASP A 63 -5.41 15.27 15.71
CA ASP A 63 -6.65 14.78 16.34
C ASP A 63 -7.56 13.97 15.39
N SER A 64 -7.24 13.91 14.10
CA SER A 64 -8.04 13.24 13.08
C SER A 64 -7.19 12.79 11.90
N GLN A 65 -7.74 11.90 11.09
CA GLN A 65 -7.18 11.52 9.79
C GLN A 65 -8.28 11.58 8.73
N ASP A 66 -7.89 11.77 7.48
CA ASP A 66 -8.81 11.91 6.36
C ASP A 66 -8.23 11.27 5.09
N PRO A 67 -7.96 9.93 5.10
CA PRO A 67 -7.42 9.23 3.95
C PRO A 67 -8.47 9.14 2.83
N PHE A 68 -8.02 9.29 1.58
CA PHE A 68 -8.91 9.13 0.41
C PHE A 68 -8.84 7.73 -0.20
N ILE A 69 -7.89 6.91 0.23
CA ILE A 69 -7.70 5.54 -0.23
C ILE A 69 -7.17 4.66 0.91
N ALA A 70 -7.47 3.37 0.84
CA ALA A 70 -6.79 2.36 1.63
C ALA A 70 -5.95 1.42 0.73
N VAL A 71 -4.81 1.00 1.24
CA VAL A 71 -3.90 0.08 0.55
C VAL A 71 -3.65 -1.14 1.44
N LEU A 72 -3.92 -2.34 0.91
CA LEU A 72 -3.44 -3.59 1.50
C LEU A 72 -2.19 -4.02 0.74
N ALA A 73 -1.01 -3.84 1.33
CA ALA A 73 0.26 -4.13 0.69
C ALA A 73 1.11 -5.14 1.45
N CYS A 74 2.19 -5.58 0.83
CA CYS A 74 3.18 -6.42 1.51
C CYS A 74 3.99 -5.62 2.54
N ALA A 75 4.35 -6.27 3.65
CA ALA A 75 5.27 -5.74 4.64
C ALA A 75 6.74 -5.67 4.17
N ASP A 76 7.03 -6.04 2.92
CA ASP A 76 8.37 -5.92 2.31
C ASP A 76 8.91 -4.50 2.46
N SER A 77 10.15 -4.36 2.92
CA SER A 77 10.76 -3.05 3.22
C SER A 77 10.91 -2.12 2.01
N ARG A 78 10.76 -2.64 0.80
CA ARG A 78 10.82 -1.90 -0.48
C ARG A 78 9.44 -1.43 -0.95
N VAL A 79 8.37 -1.85 -0.27
CA VAL A 79 6.97 -1.55 -0.64
C VAL A 79 6.41 -0.57 0.38
N ILE A 80 6.45 0.72 0.06
CA ILE A 80 5.99 1.82 0.92
C ILE A 80 4.97 2.62 0.12
N PRO A 81 3.66 2.40 0.33
CA PRO A 81 2.60 2.99 -0.49
C PRO A 81 2.70 4.49 -0.66
N GLU A 82 2.97 5.25 0.41
CA GLU A 82 3.08 6.70 0.34
C GLU A 82 4.21 7.17 -0.59
N ILE A 83 5.33 6.43 -0.62
CA ILE A 83 6.44 6.74 -1.52
C ILE A 83 6.11 6.33 -2.95
N ILE A 84 5.57 5.11 -3.14
CA ILE A 84 5.25 4.54 -4.45
C ILE A 84 4.20 5.38 -5.19
N PHE A 85 3.25 5.92 -4.45
CA PHE A 85 2.17 6.74 -5.01
C PHE A 85 2.40 8.25 -4.87
N ASP A 86 3.58 8.67 -4.38
CA ASP A 86 3.93 10.08 -4.16
C ASP A 86 2.82 10.83 -3.41
N GLN A 87 2.44 10.29 -2.26
CA GLN A 87 1.43 10.80 -1.34
C GLN A 87 2.07 11.20 0.00
N GLY A 88 1.29 11.77 0.90
CA GLY A 88 1.79 12.23 2.17
C GLY A 88 0.90 11.89 3.36
N ILE A 89 1.03 12.70 4.42
CA ILE A 89 0.35 12.48 5.70
C ILE A 89 -1.16 12.53 5.49
N SER A 90 -1.85 11.51 5.98
CA SER A 90 -3.32 11.39 5.96
C SER A 90 -3.93 11.14 4.57
N ASP A 91 -3.14 10.89 3.52
CA ASP A 91 -3.65 10.59 2.18
C ASP A 91 -4.01 9.12 2.01
N ILE A 92 -3.23 8.21 2.61
CA ILE A 92 -3.39 6.75 2.48
C ILE A 92 -3.65 6.14 3.86
N PHE A 93 -4.64 5.24 3.95
CA PHE A 93 -4.79 4.30 5.06
C PHE A 93 -4.03 3.02 4.70
N ASP A 94 -2.82 2.85 5.24
CA ASP A 94 -1.91 1.77 4.86
C ASP A 94 -2.03 0.57 5.81
N VAL A 95 -2.31 -0.61 5.25
CA VAL A 95 -2.32 -1.90 5.94
C VAL A 95 -1.28 -2.79 5.27
N ARG A 96 -0.28 -3.24 6.04
CA ARG A 96 0.84 -4.02 5.47
C ARG A 96 1.06 -5.31 6.24
N VAL A 97 0.99 -6.41 5.51
CA VAL A 97 1.28 -7.76 6.01
C VAL A 97 2.01 -8.56 4.94
N ALA A 98 2.92 -9.46 5.32
CA ALA A 98 3.69 -10.24 4.36
C ALA A 98 2.76 -10.98 3.37
N GLY A 99 3.00 -10.79 2.07
CA GLY A 99 2.17 -11.36 1.02
C GLY A 99 0.83 -10.66 0.80
N ASN A 100 0.62 -9.45 1.34
CA ASN A 100 -0.60 -8.65 1.18
C ASN A 100 -1.91 -9.45 1.41
N ILE A 101 -1.89 -10.34 2.41
CA ILE A 101 -3.01 -11.24 2.70
C ILE A 101 -4.16 -10.52 3.45
N ALA A 102 -5.40 -10.92 3.15
CA ALA A 102 -6.61 -10.45 3.83
C ALA A 102 -6.85 -11.26 5.13
N ASP A 103 -5.94 -11.13 6.11
CA ASP A 103 -6.11 -11.74 7.41
C ASP A 103 -7.16 -11.00 8.26
N PRO A 104 -7.64 -11.57 9.38
CA PRO A 104 -8.69 -10.95 10.17
C PRO A 104 -8.38 -9.52 10.65
N ALA A 105 -7.12 -9.20 10.98
CA ALA A 105 -6.73 -7.88 11.45
C ALA A 105 -6.69 -6.88 10.29
N SER A 106 -6.17 -7.30 9.14
CA SER A 106 -6.17 -6.50 7.90
C SER A 106 -7.60 -6.22 7.44
N VAL A 107 -8.48 -7.23 7.45
CA VAL A 107 -9.91 -7.07 7.12
C VAL A 107 -10.57 -6.06 8.05
N ALA A 108 -10.40 -6.21 9.38
CA ALA A 108 -11.00 -5.30 10.35
C ALA A 108 -10.51 -3.85 10.17
N SER A 109 -9.23 -3.67 9.87
CA SER A 109 -8.64 -2.36 9.61
C SER A 109 -9.23 -1.71 8.35
N LEU A 110 -9.42 -2.48 7.28
CA LEU A 110 -10.00 -1.97 6.04
C LEU A 110 -11.51 -1.71 6.15
N VAL A 111 -12.24 -2.51 6.96
CA VAL A 111 -13.64 -2.19 7.33
C VAL A 111 -13.70 -0.85 8.07
N TYR A 112 -12.79 -0.61 9.01
CA TYR A 112 -12.71 0.68 9.71
C TYR A 112 -12.45 1.83 8.72
N ALA A 113 -11.53 1.66 7.77
CA ALA A 113 -11.25 2.68 6.75
C ALA A 113 -12.50 3.03 5.93
N VAL A 114 -13.30 2.03 5.54
CA VAL A 114 -14.52 2.24 4.75
C VAL A 114 -15.67 2.80 5.58
N GLU A 115 -15.98 2.16 6.72
CA GLU A 115 -17.19 2.48 7.49
C GLU A 115 -17.04 3.70 8.40
N VAL A 116 -15.82 4.00 8.86
CA VAL A 116 -15.56 5.07 9.82
C VAL A 116 -14.88 6.27 9.17
N LEU A 117 -13.92 6.03 8.28
CA LEU A 117 -13.16 7.11 7.64
C LEU A 117 -13.72 7.50 6.26
N GLY A 118 -14.68 6.74 5.71
CA GLY A 118 -15.33 7.07 4.46
C GLY A 118 -14.46 6.80 3.22
N VAL A 119 -13.49 5.89 3.31
CA VAL A 119 -12.68 5.48 2.16
C VAL A 119 -13.57 4.72 1.18
N ASP A 120 -13.51 5.08 -0.09
CA ASP A 120 -14.32 4.52 -1.17
C ASP A 120 -13.49 3.78 -2.24
N LEU A 121 -12.16 3.73 -2.08
CA LEU A 121 -11.23 2.96 -2.91
C LEU A 121 -10.25 2.17 -2.06
N ILE A 122 -10.16 0.86 -2.28
CA ILE A 122 -9.11 -0.01 -1.74
C ILE A 122 -8.29 -0.59 -2.89
N THR A 123 -6.97 -0.55 -2.81
CA THR A 123 -6.11 -1.38 -3.66
C THR A 123 -5.43 -2.47 -2.86
N VAL A 124 -5.52 -3.72 -3.35
CA VAL A 124 -4.75 -4.86 -2.84
C VAL A 124 -3.51 -4.99 -3.72
N MET A 125 -2.37 -4.57 -3.18
CA MET A 125 -1.14 -4.40 -3.95
C MET A 125 -0.11 -5.49 -3.65
N GLY A 126 0.07 -6.43 -4.59
CA GLY A 126 1.21 -7.32 -4.64
C GLY A 126 2.47 -6.60 -5.15
N HIS A 127 3.59 -7.31 -5.19
CA HIS A 127 4.82 -6.75 -5.77
C HIS A 127 5.69 -7.84 -6.40
N SER A 128 6.50 -7.49 -7.40
CA SER A 128 7.45 -8.40 -8.02
C SER A 128 8.45 -8.95 -6.99
N ASN A 129 8.89 -10.19 -7.17
CA ASN A 129 9.83 -10.88 -6.26
C ASN A 129 9.37 -10.98 -4.80
N CYS A 130 8.07 -11.15 -4.55
CA CYS A 130 7.53 -11.30 -3.20
C CYS A 130 8.02 -12.59 -2.52
N GLY A 131 8.69 -12.41 -1.36
CA GLY A 131 9.24 -13.53 -0.58
C GLY A 131 8.17 -14.44 0.01
N ALA A 132 7.04 -13.90 0.45
CA ALA A 132 5.93 -14.69 1.00
C ALA A 132 5.26 -15.56 -0.07
N VAL A 133 5.06 -15.03 -1.28
CA VAL A 133 4.53 -15.80 -2.41
C VAL A 133 5.51 -16.92 -2.83
N LYS A 134 6.80 -16.62 -2.84
CA LYS A 134 7.83 -17.63 -3.10
C LYS A 134 7.81 -18.73 -2.05
N ALA A 135 7.70 -18.38 -0.77
CA ALA A 135 7.58 -19.35 0.32
C ALA A 135 6.33 -20.25 0.14
N ALA A 136 5.19 -19.70 -0.22
CA ALA A 136 3.97 -20.48 -0.48
C ALA A 136 4.16 -21.48 -1.65
N ILE A 137 4.81 -21.07 -2.73
CA ILE A 137 5.16 -21.97 -3.85
C ILE A 137 6.10 -23.09 -3.39
N ASP A 138 7.10 -22.77 -2.57
CA ASP A 138 8.08 -23.75 -2.09
C ASP A 138 7.45 -24.73 -1.08
N VAL A 139 6.52 -24.28 -0.22
CA VAL A 139 5.72 -25.14 0.66
C VAL A 139 4.84 -26.08 -0.15
N GLN A 140 4.08 -25.56 -1.10
CA GLN A 140 3.18 -26.35 -1.96
C GLN A 140 3.93 -27.40 -2.79
N SER A 141 5.14 -27.08 -3.24
CA SER A 141 6.00 -28.02 -3.96
C SER A 141 6.77 -28.98 -3.07
N GLY A 142 6.59 -28.95 -1.76
CA GLY A 142 7.27 -29.83 -0.79
C GLY A 142 8.75 -29.52 -0.58
N LYS A 143 9.25 -28.36 -1.02
CA LYS A 143 10.66 -27.98 -0.87
C LYS A 143 10.98 -27.46 0.53
N MET A 144 9.99 -26.93 1.24
CA MET A 144 10.12 -26.50 2.62
C MET A 144 8.84 -26.78 3.42
N PRO A 145 8.92 -27.01 4.75
CA PRO A 145 7.74 -27.06 5.61
C PRO A 145 7.16 -25.67 5.80
N ALA A 146 5.84 -25.55 5.97
CA ALA A 146 5.19 -24.29 6.30
C ALA A 146 5.63 -23.74 7.67
N GLY A 147 5.69 -24.62 8.70
CA GLY A 147 6.14 -24.26 10.03
C GLY A 147 5.39 -23.04 10.59
N GLU A 148 6.11 -22.08 11.15
CA GLU A 148 5.54 -20.84 11.68
C GLU A 148 5.04 -19.87 10.59
N PHE A 149 5.36 -20.12 9.31
CA PHE A 149 4.86 -19.34 8.17
C PHE A 149 3.50 -19.84 7.66
N ALA A 150 2.93 -20.92 8.25
CA ALA A 150 1.66 -21.48 7.82
C ALA A 150 0.56 -20.42 7.65
N PRO A 151 0.34 -19.46 8.58
CA PRO A 151 -0.72 -18.46 8.40
C PRO A 151 -0.57 -17.63 7.11
N LEU A 152 0.66 -17.39 6.64
CA LEU A 152 0.92 -16.66 5.40
C LEU A 152 0.78 -17.58 4.18
N THR A 153 1.42 -18.77 4.24
CA THR A 153 1.46 -19.68 3.08
C THR A 153 0.10 -20.28 2.78
N ASP A 154 -0.71 -20.57 3.80
CA ASP A 154 -2.08 -21.09 3.65
C ASP A 154 -3.02 -20.04 3.03
N ALA A 155 -2.88 -18.76 3.43
CA ALA A 155 -3.65 -17.68 2.82
C ALA A 155 -3.28 -17.41 1.34
N ILE A 156 -2.04 -17.75 0.93
CA ILE A 156 -1.55 -17.60 -0.45
C ILE A 156 -1.76 -18.87 -1.29
N GLU A 157 -1.96 -20.03 -0.67
CA GLU A 157 -2.12 -21.33 -1.33
C GLU A 157 -3.16 -21.28 -2.48
N PRO A 158 -4.34 -20.70 -2.33
CA PRO A 158 -5.31 -20.60 -3.43
C PRO A 158 -4.74 -19.93 -4.68
N ALA A 159 -3.88 -18.93 -4.51
CA ALA A 159 -3.22 -18.24 -5.63
C ALA A 159 -2.18 -19.13 -6.32
N VAL A 160 -1.46 -19.96 -5.57
CA VAL A 160 -0.53 -20.95 -6.13
C VAL A 160 -1.30 -21.95 -6.99
N ALA A 161 -2.46 -22.43 -6.52
CA ALA A 161 -3.31 -23.37 -7.25
C ALA A 161 -3.86 -22.78 -8.56
N VAL A 162 -4.27 -21.50 -8.54
CA VAL A 162 -4.82 -20.81 -9.72
C VAL A 162 -3.75 -20.51 -10.77
N ALA A 163 -2.53 -20.20 -10.34
CA ALA A 163 -1.47 -19.68 -11.21
C ALA A 163 -0.93 -20.67 -12.26
N GLN A 164 -1.38 -21.92 -12.29
CA GLN A 164 -0.95 -23.00 -13.21
C GLN A 164 0.58 -23.17 -13.29
N PRO A 165 1.13 -24.34 -13.05
CA PRO A 165 2.57 -24.59 -13.15
C PRO A 165 3.13 -24.22 -14.53
N THR A 166 4.27 -23.54 -14.55
CA THR A 166 5.03 -23.26 -15.78
C THR A 166 6.46 -23.81 -15.68
N SER A 167 7.07 -24.11 -16.81
CA SER A 167 8.48 -24.56 -16.87
C SER A 167 9.46 -23.46 -16.45
N ASN A 168 9.07 -22.20 -16.57
CA ASN A 168 9.88 -21.05 -16.17
C ASN A 168 9.50 -20.60 -14.74
N LYS A 169 10.45 -20.70 -13.80
CA LYS A 169 10.24 -20.37 -12.39
C LYS A 169 9.94 -18.87 -12.17
N GLY A 170 10.52 -17.98 -12.98
CA GLY A 170 10.25 -16.55 -12.92
C GLY A 170 8.81 -16.25 -13.31
N ASP A 171 8.33 -16.88 -14.37
CA ASP A 171 6.94 -16.75 -14.83
C ASP A 171 5.96 -17.32 -13.80
N GLN A 172 6.31 -18.46 -13.15
CA GLN A 172 5.50 -19.05 -12.08
C GLN A 172 5.32 -18.08 -10.92
N LEU A 173 6.42 -17.48 -10.45
CA LEU A 173 6.37 -16.54 -9.33
C LEU A 173 5.51 -15.32 -9.69
N GLN A 174 5.72 -14.71 -10.86
CA GLN A 174 4.95 -13.54 -11.28
C GLN A 174 3.47 -13.83 -11.46
N LYS A 175 3.12 -14.95 -12.09
CA LYS A 175 1.72 -15.41 -12.21
C LYS A 175 1.06 -15.63 -10.86
N THR A 176 1.79 -16.21 -9.90
CA THR A 176 1.27 -16.41 -8.55
C THR A 176 1.08 -15.07 -7.81
N ILE A 177 1.99 -14.10 -7.98
CA ILE A 177 1.84 -12.75 -7.43
C ILE A 177 0.58 -12.09 -7.98
N ASP A 178 0.36 -12.16 -9.30
CA ASP A 178 -0.83 -11.59 -9.94
C ASP A 178 -2.12 -12.28 -9.46
N ALA A 179 -2.10 -13.61 -9.39
CA ALA A 179 -3.22 -14.39 -8.86
C ALA A 179 -3.47 -14.04 -7.38
N ASN A 180 -2.41 -13.89 -6.57
CA ASN A 180 -2.55 -13.56 -5.15
C ASN A 180 -3.23 -12.20 -4.95
N ALA A 181 -2.85 -11.17 -5.68
CA ALA A 181 -3.51 -9.87 -5.57
C ALA A 181 -5.02 -9.98 -5.83
N LYS A 182 -5.45 -10.78 -6.83
CA LYS A 182 -6.87 -11.03 -7.14
C LYS A 182 -7.56 -11.86 -6.05
N VAL A 183 -6.94 -12.98 -5.65
CA VAL A 183 -7.47 -13.85 -4.58
C VAL A 183 -7.67 -13.09 -3.28
N GLN A 184 -6.75 -12.20 -2.93
CA GLN A 184 -6.87 -11.40 -1.70
C GLN A 184 -7.93 -10.29 -1.82
N VAL A 185 -8.22 -9.77 -3.02
CA VAL A 185 -9.41 -8.92 -3.23
C VAL A 185 -10.70 -9.70 -2.93
N ASP A 186 -10.82 -10.90 -3.50
CA ASP A 186 -11.99 -11.74 -3.30
C ASP A 186 -12.14 -12.14 -1.83
N ALA A 187 -11.04 -12.54 -1.18
CA ALA A 187 -11.00 -12.90 0.23
C ALA A 187 -11.39 -11.72 1.15
N LEU A 188 -10.86 -10.52 0.88
CA LEU A 188 -11.17 -9.30 1.62
C LEU A 188 -12.66 -8.98 1.55
N VAL A 189 -13.23 -8.95 0.35
CA VAL A 189 -14.65 -8.61 0.16
C VAL A 189 -15.55 -9.68 0.79
N ALA A 190 -15.24 -10.96 0.59
CA ALA A 190 -16.03 -12.07 1.14
C ALA A 190 -15.96 -12.17 2.67
N ALA A 191 -14.87 -11.74 3.29
CA ALA A 191 -14.69 -11.81 4.75
C ALA A 191 -15.56 -10.79 5.52
N SER A 192 -16.11 -9.76 4.85
CA SER A 192 -16.89 -8.71 5.50
C SER A 192 -18.23 -8.45 4.80
N PRO A 193 -19.36 -8.64 5.50
CA PRO A 193 -20.68 -8.25 4.98
C PRO A 193 -20.76 -6.76 4.62
N ALA A 194 -20.09 -5.89 5.38
CA ALA A 194 -20.06 -4.45 5.12
C ALA A 194 -19.34 -4.13 3.80
N LEU A 195 -18.15 -4.71 3.58
CA LEU A 195 -17.41 -4.52 2.32
C LEU A 195 -18.17 -5.13 1.14
N THR A 196 -18.75 -6.33 1.30
CA THR A 196 -19.58 -6.96 0.27
C THR A 196 -20.76 -6.06 -0.12
N ALA A 197 -21.46 -5.47 0.85
CA ALA A 197 -22.56 -4.54 0.60
C ALA A 197 -22.08 -3.26 -0.10
N ALA A 198 -21.00 -2.65 0.39
CA ALA A 198 -20.44 -1.43 -0.18
C ALA A 198 -20.01 -1.60 -1.65
N VAL A 199 -19.36 -2.72 -1.99
CA VAL A 199 -19.00 -3.05 -3.38
C VAL A 199 -20.24 -3.27 -4.24
N LYS A 200 -21.23 -4.04 -3.77
CA LYS A 200 -22.47 -4.32 -4.49
C LYS A 200 -23.29 -3.05 -4.77
N GLU A 201 -23.27 -2.10 -3.86
CA GLU A 201 -23.95 -0.81 -3.96
C GLU A 201 -23.17 0.23 -4.78
N GLY A 202 -21.96 -0.10 -5.23
CA GLY A 202 -21.09 0.81 -5.98
C GLY A 202 -20.49 1.94 -5.13
N ARG A 203 -20.53 1.84 -3.80
CA ARG A 203 -19.93 2.79 -2.84
C ARG A 203 -18.45 2.54 -2.60
N LEU A 204 -17.97 1.34 -2.90
CA LEU A 204 -16.58 0.94 -2.71
C LEU A 204 -16.05 0.28 -3.97
N LEU A 205 -14.92 0.76 -4.46
CA LEU A 205 -14.13 0.12 -5.48
C LEU A 205 -12.96 -0.63 -4.82
N VAL A 206 -12.80 -1.93 -5.12
CA VAL A 206 -11.65 -2.72 -4.67
C VAL A 206 -10.90 -3.25 -5.89
N VAL A 207 -9.63 -2.89 -6.03
CA VAL A 207 -8.84 -3.21 -7.22
C VAL A 207 -7.58 -4.00 -6.89
N PRO A 208 -7.26 -5.08 -7.61
CA PRO A 208 -5.97 -5.76 -7.50
C PRO A 208 -4.92 -5.01 -8.30
N SER A 209 -3.74 -4.83 -7.72
CA SER A 209 -2.59 -4.21 -8.38
C SER A 209 -1.28 -4.90 -8.07
N VAL A 210 -0.25 -4.65 -8.85
CA VAL A 210 1.10 -5.17 -8.62
C VAL A 210 2.13 -4.08 -8.88
N TYR A 211 2.97 -3.87 -7.89
CA TYR A 211 4.12 -3.00 -7.93
C TYR A 211 5.36 -3.74 -8.45
N ASP A 212 6.00 -3.19 -9.44
CA ASP A 212 7.25 -3.70 -9.97
C ASP A 212 8.45 -2.99 -9.33
N LEU A 213 9.28 -3.76 -8.61
CA LEU A 213 10.41 -3.23 -7.84
C LEU A 213 11.53 -2.66 -8.72
N GLU A 214 11.65 -3.08 -9.98
CA GLU A 214 12.71 -2.62 -10.87
C GLU A 214 12.34 -1.30 -11.55
N THR A 215 11.11 -1.22 -12.03
CA THR A 215 10.64 -0.05 -12.79
C THR A 215 9.99 1.02 -11.93
N GLY A 216 9.62 0.70 -10.70
CA GLY A 216 8.85 1.59 -9.82
C GLY A 216 7.36 1.71 -10.21
N ARG A 217 6.88 0.98 -11.21
CA ARG A 217 5.53 1.11 -11.74
C ARG A 217 4.54 0.18 -11.05
N VAL A 218 3.34 0.68 -10.85
CA VAL A 218 2.19 -0.10 -10.41
C VAL A 218 1.27 -0.34 -11.61
N ARG A 219 0.94 -1.61 -11.85
CA ARG A 219 -0.08 -1.99 -12.84
C ARG A 219 -1.32 -2.53 -12.16
N VAL A 220 -2.47 -2.12 -12.61
CA VAL A 220 -3.75 -2.66 -12.19
C VAL A 220 -4.03 -3.94 -12.96
N LEU A 221 -4.59 -4.92 -12.27
CA LEU A 221 -4.95 -6.20 -12.87
C LEU A 221 -6.44 -6.20 -13.25
N THR A 222 -6.74 -6.64 -14.44
CA THR A 222 -8.10 -6.86 -14.94
C THR A 222 -8.57 -8.29 -14.68
#